data_e56920c29924d246c4e36004ddea02b2
#
_entry.id   e56920c29924d246c4e36004ddea02b2
#
_cell.length_a   1.000
_cell.length_b   1.000
_cell.length_c   1.000
_cell.angle_alpha   90.00
_cell.angle_beta   90.00
_cell.angle_gamma   90.00
#
_symmetry.space_group_name_H-M   'P 1'
#
loop_
_entity.id
_entity.type
_entity.pdbx_description
1 polymer ?
#
loop_
_entity_poly.entity_id
_entity_poly.type
_entity_poly.pdbx_seq_one_letter_code
_entity_poly.pdbx_strand_id
1 'polypeptide(L)'
;MKIFLDDIRSIPRGFEGVRSYNDCIRYLNQNKGKITDISLDHDLGEIRNGYDVCKWIVENEYYEGLERIIIHSANPVGVKNMLQLLDRYCPK
;
A
#
# COMPACT_ATOMS: atom_id res chain seq x y z
N MET A 1 5.94 -1.42 12.41
CA MET A 1 4.64 -0.76 12.14
C MET A 1 3.95 -1.40 10.96
N LYS A 2 2.64 -1.50 11.04
CA LYS A 2 1.80 -2.04 9.97
C LYS A 2 0.83 -0.96 9.50
N ILE A 3 0.75 -0.74 8.19
CA ILE A 3 -0.05 0.31 7.58
C ILE A 3 -1.24 -0.30 6.83
N PHE A 4 -2.42 0.28 7.01
CA PHE A 4 -3.65 -0.14 6.34
C PHE A 4 -4.22 1.03 5.56
N LEU A 5 -4.16 0.95 4.24
CA LEU A 5 -4.71 1.97 3.34
C LEU A 5 -6.08 1.55 2.84
N ASP A 6 -7.10 2.27 3.26
CA ASP A 6 -8.48 2.04 2.84
C ASP A 6 -9.29 3.29 3.16
N ASP A 7 -10.14 3.74 2.25
CA ASP A 7 -10.90 4.97 2.45
C ASP A 7 -12.13 4.79 3.35
N ILE A 8 -12.65 3.58 3.48
CA ILE A 8 -13.91 3.33 4.18
C ILE A 8 -13.88 2.20 5.23
N ARG A 9 -13.05 1.18 5.05
CA ARG A 9 -13.05 0.02 5.96
C ARG A 9 -12.51 0.36 7.33
N SER A 10 -12.99 -0.37 8.34
CA SER A 10 -12.43 -0.29 9.69
C SER A 10 -10.99 -0.76 9.69
N ILE A 11 -10.15 -0.09 10.49
CA ILE A 11 -8.73 -0.43 10.58
C ILE A 11 -8.56 -1.68 11.45
N PRO A 12 -7.90 -2.72 10.95
CA PRO A 12 -7.64 -3.91 11.76
C PRO A 12 -6.77 -3.59 12.97
N ARG A 13 -6.94 -4.38 14.02
CA ARG A 13 -6.12 -4.23 15.24
C ARG A 13 -4.64 -4.40 14.90
N GLY A 14 -3.83 -3.50 15.43
CA GLY A 14 -2.38 -3.52 15.21
C GLY A 14 -1.92 -2.76 13.97
N PHE A 15 -2.84 -2.22 13.19
CA PHE A 15 -2.52 -1.43 12.00
C PHE A 15 -2.76 0.06 12.26
N GLU A 16 -1.93 0.88 11.62
CA GLU A 16 -2.17 2.32 11.51
C GLU A 16 -2.93 2.60 10.21
N GLY A 17 -4.02 3.34 10.29
CA GLY A 17 -4.87 3.61 9.14
C GLY A 17 -4.49 4.87 8.40
N VAL A 18 -4.46 4.76 7.06
CA VAL A 18 -4.37 5.93 6.17
C VAL A 18 -5.51 5.84 5.16
N ARG A 19 -6.08 6.98 4.78
CA ARG A 19 -7.34 7.04 4.06
C ARG A 19 -7.23 7.50 2.61
N SER A 20 -6.08 8.02 2.20
CA SER A 20 -5.87 8.53 0.85
C SER A 20 -4.46 8.22 0.36
N TYR A 21 -4.25 8.40 -0.95
CA TYR A 21 -2.92 8.29 -1.53
C TYR A 21 -1.92 9.23 -0.85
N ASN A 22 -2.27 10.51 -0.75
CA ASN A 22 -1.36 11.51 -0.16
C ASN A 22 -1.04 11.21 1.29
N ASP A 23 -2.03 10.82 2.08
CA ASP A 23 -1.81 10.44 3.47
C ASP A 23 -0.90 9.23 3.59
N CYS A 24 -1.10 8.25 2.72
CA CYS A 24 -0.27 7.04 2.69
C CYS A 24 1.18 7.39 2.41
N ILE A 25 1.45 8.15 1.34
CA ILE A 25 2.81 8.53 0.96
C ILE A 25 3.48 9.35 2.06
N ARG A 26 2.77 10.30 2.64
CA ARG A 26 3.30 11.10 3.74
C ARG A 26 3.70 10.23 4.93
N TYR A 27 2.83 9.29 5.29
CA TYR A 27 3.08 8.39 6.41
C TYR A 27 4.27 7.49 6.14
N LEU A 28 4.39 6.95 4.92
CA LEU A 28 5.53 6.14 4.53
C LEU A 28 6.84 6.92 4.60
N ASN A 29 6.84 8.16 4.15
CA ASN A 29 8.04 9.01 4.21
C ASN A 29 8.44 9.35 5.65
N GLN A 30 7.46 9.65 6.50
CA GLN A 30 7.72 10.00 7.91
C GLN A 30 8.21 8.83 8.74
N ASN A 31 7.92 7.61 8.32
CA ASN A 31 8.22 6.40 9.10
C ASN A 31 9.16 5.44 8.36
N LYS A 32 9.98 5.97 7.48
CA LYS A 32 10.92 5.16 6.69
C LYS A 32 11.81 4.32 7.62
N GLY A 33 11.92 3.04 7.31
CA GLY A 33 12.70 2.09 8.11
C GLY A 33 11.97 1.51 9.30
N LYS A 34 10.74 2.00 9.60
CA LYS A 34 9.95 1.51 10.75
C LYS A 34 8.76 0.66 10.32
N ILE A 35 8.43 0.63 9.03
CA ILE A 35 7.26 -0.06 8.52
C ILE A 35 7.64 -1.45 8.06
N THR A 36 6.92 -2.46 8.54
CA THR A 36 7.16 -3.86 8.20
C THR A 36 6.11 -4.41 7.25
N ASP A 37 4.85 -3.98 7.39
CA ASP A 37 3.72 -4.50 6.63
C ASP A 37 2.90 -3.34 6.06
N ILE A 38 2.48 -3.49 4.82
CA ILE A 38 1.56 -2.55 4.17
C ILE A 38 0.40 -3.35 3.58
N SER A 39 -0.83 -2.98 3.95
CA SER A 39 -2.03 -3.57 3.39
C SER A 39 -2.78 -2.51 2.59
N LEU A 40 -2.99 -2.75 1.30
CA LEU A 40 -3.46 -1.75 0.35
C LEU A 40 -4.80 -2.13 -0.27
N ASP A 41 -5.75 -1.19 -0.26
CA ASP A 41 -6.92 -1.23 -1.12
C ASP A 41 -6.57 -0.66 -2.50
N HIS A 42 -7.35 -0.98 -3.52
CA HIS A 42 -7.20 -0.38 -4.85
C HIS A 42 -8.00 0.91 -4.97
N ASP A 43 -9.30 0.86 -4.65
CA ASP A 43 -10.20 1.99 -4.86
C ASP A 43 -10.24 2.88 -3.62
N LEU A 44 -9.88 4.15 -3.78
CA LEU A 44 -9.79 5.10 -2.67
C LEU A 44 -10.81 6.24 -2.78
N GLY A 45 -11.78 6.14 -3.70
CA GLY A 45 -12.77 7.18 -3.90
C GLY A 45 -12.20 8.49 -4.45
N GLU A 46 -11.01 8.44 -5.04
CA GLU A 46 -10.32 9.59 -5.62
C GLU A 46 -9.61 9.16 -6.91
N ILE A 47 -9.00 10.13 -7.62
CA ILE A 47 -8.31 9.85 -8.89
C ILE A 47 -7.16 8.88 -8.68
N ARG A 48 -6.32 9.14 -7.66
CA ARG A 48 -5.24 8.23 -7.31
C ARG A 48 -5.76 7.05 -6.51
N ASN A 49 -5.18 5.88 -6.73
CA ASN A 49 -5.63 4.63 -6.13
C ASN A 49 -4.47 3.81 -5.58
N GLY A 50 -4.76 2.60 -5.11
CA GLY A 50 -3.75 1.71 -4.56
C GLY A 50 -2.67 1.30 -5.56
N TYR A 51 -3.01 1.22 -6.84
CA TYR A 51 -2.01 0.97 -7.89
C TYR A 51 -0.96 2.08 -7.93
N ASP A 52 -1.40 3.33 -7.78
CA ASP A 52 -0.47 4.48 -7.72
C ASP A 52 0.46 4.38 -6.52
N VAL A 53 -0.02 3.87 -5.38
CA VAL A 53 0.84 3.61 -4.21
C VAL A 53 1.87 2.53 -4.54
N CYS A 54 1.46 1.45 -5.21
CA CYS A 54 2.39 0.40 -5.64
C CYS A 54 3.47 0.94 -6.58
N LYS A 55 3.10 1.81 -7.50
CA LYS A 55 4.05 2.49 -8.39
C LYS A 55 5.06 3.31 -7.58
N TRP A 56 4.57 4.06 -6.61
CA TRP A 56 5.44 4.86 -5.75
C TRP A 56 6.42 3.97 -4.96
N ILE A 57 5.94 2.85 -4.43
CA ILE A 57 6.78 1.89 -3.70
C ILE A 57 7.89 1.36 -4.60
N VAL A 58 7.57 1.00 -5.83
CA VAL A 58 8.54 0.49 -6.80
C VAL A 58 9.53 1.57 -7.20
N GLU A 59 9.05 2.76 -7.55
CA GLU A 59 9.89 3.88 -8.02
C GLU A 59 10.88 4.36 -6.94
N ASN A 60 10.48 4.28 -5.68
CA ASN A 60 11.31 4.73 -4.55
C ASN A 60 12.01 3.57 -3.84
N GLU A 61 11.93 2.36 -4.40
CA GLU A 61 12.53 1.16 -3.81
C GLU A 61 12.15 0.99 -2.32
N TYR A 62 10.93 1.40 -1.98
CA TYR A 62 10.45 1.38 -0.60
C TYR A 62 10.22 -0.05 -0.08
N TYR A 63 10.24 -1.05 -0.97
CA TYR A 63 10.12 -2.46 -0.60
C TYR A 63 11.29 -2.97 0.25
N GLU A 64 12.41 -2.26 0.29
CA GLU A 64 13.53 -2.62 1.14
C GLU A 64 13.15 -2.47 2.61
N GLY A 65 13.33 -3.52 3.38
CA GLY A 65 12.96 -3.55 4.78
C GLY A 65 11.51 -3.89 5.06
N LEU A 66 10.67 -3.97 4.04
CA LEU A 66 9.30 -4.46 4.20
C LEU A 66 9.29 -5.98 4.28
N GLU A 67 8.53 -6.53 5.22
CA GLU A 67 8.33 -7.97 5.33
C GLU A 67 7.17 -8.44 4.47
N ARG A 68 6.14 -7.61 4.33
CA ARG A 68 4.92 -8.01 3.65
C ARG A 68 4.19 -6.84 3.01
N ILE A 69 3.72 -7.06 1.78
CA ILE A 69 2.76 -6.17 1.11
C ILE A 69 1.53 -7.01 0.80
N ILE A 70 0.39 -6.61 1.34
CA ILE A 70 -0.89 -7.31 1.20
C ILE A 70 -1.83 -6.44 0.39
N ILE A 71 -2.57 -7.04 -0.54
CA ILE A 71 -3.61 -6.35 -1.29
C ILE A 71 -4.96 -6.85 -0.77
N HIS A 72 -5.76 -5.94 -0.23
CA HIS A 72 -7.10 -6.25 0.29
C HIS A 72 -8.12 -5.41 -0.47
N SER A 73 -8.60 -5.85 -1.58
CA SER A 73 -9.55 -5.09 -2.39
C SER A 73 -10.65 -6.00 -2.93
N ALA A 74 -11.85 -5.43 -3.07
CA ALA A 74 -12.96 -6.10 -3.74
C ALA A 74 -12.91 -5.97 -5.26
N ASN A 75 -11.92 -5.26 -5.80
CA ASN A 75 -11.76 -5.04 -7.25
C ASN A 75 -10.78 -6.07 -7.84
N PRO A 76 -11.27 -7.15 -8.51
CA PRO A 76 -10.37 -8.22 -8.99
C PRO A 76 -9.34 -7.73 -10.01
N VAL A 77 -9.72 -6.80 -10.88
CA VAL A 77 -8.80 -6.25 -11.89
C VAL A 77 -7.72 -5.43 -11.21
N GLY A 78 -8.10 -4.59 -10.25
CA GLY A 78 -7.16 -3.79 -9.48
C GLY A 78 -6.17 -4.66 -8.71
N VAL A 79 -6.66 -5.70 -8.04
CA VAL A 79 -5.81 -6.65 -7.30
C VAL A 79 -4.79 -7.27 -8.24
N LYS A 80 -5.25 -7.78 -9.39
CA LYS A 80 -4.37 -8.41 -10.37
C LYS A 80 -3.27 -7.47 -10.85
N ASN A 81 -3.64 -6.23 -11.18
CA ASN A 81 -2.69 -5.24 -11.67
C ASN A 81 -1.65 -4.88 -10.62
N MET A 82 -2.07 -4.69 -9.37
CA MET A 82 -1.17 -4.37 -8.28
C MET A 82 -0.20 -5.52 -7.99
N LEU A 83 -0.70 -6.76 -7.95
CA LEU A 83 0.13 -7.93 -7.72
C LEU A 83 1.15 -8.14 -8.84
N GLN A 84 0.75 -7.95 -10.09
CA GLN A 84 1.66 -8.07 -11.23
C GLN A 84 2.78 -7.04 -11.16
N LEU A 85 2.46 -5.80 -10.81
CA LEU A 85 3.45 -4.74 -10.68
C LEU A 85 4.46 -5.06 -9.59
N LEU A 86 3.98 -5.43 -8.41
CA LEU A 86 4.84 -5.76 -7.28
C LEU A 86 5.68 -7.01 -7.55
N ASP A 87 5.09 -8.04 -8.15
CA ASP A 87 5.81 -9.27 -8.47
C ASP A 87 6.94 -9.02 -9.46
N ARG A 88 6.74 -8.12 -10.41
CA ARG A 88 7.72 -7.80 -11.44
C ARG A 88 8.92 -7.04 -10.91
N TYR A 89 8.72 -6.09 -10.00
CA TYR A 89 9.76 -5.14 -9.60
C TYR A 89 10.28 -5.30 -8.17
N CYS A 90 9.50 -5.89 -7.27
CA CYS A 90 9.96 -6.10 -5.90
C CYS A 90 10.74 -7.40 -5.78
N PRO A 91 11.91 -7.39 -5.14
CA PRO A 91 12.66 -8.63 -4.87
C PRO A 91 11.87 -9.59 -3.98
N LYS A 92 12.02 -10.85 -4.24
CA LYS A 92 11.37 -11.90 -3.43
C LYS A 92 12.27 -12.39 -2.31
#